data_cb0fdc136d3108fe26934365a4c4b317
#
_entry.id   cb0fdc136d3108fe26934365a4c4b317
#
_cell.length_a   1.000
_cell.length_b   1.000
_cell.length_c   1.000
_cell.angle_alpha   90.00
_cell.angle_beta   90.00
_cell.angle_gamma   90.00
#
_symmetry.space_group_name_H-M   'P 1'
#
loop_
_entity.id
_entity.type
_entity.pdbx_description
1 polymer ?
#
loop_
_entity_poly.entity_id
_entity_poly.type
_entity_poly.pdbx_seq_one_letter_code
_entity_poly.pdbx_strand_id
1 'polypeptide(L)'
;MNNATLKIVGVPGKYIDAKEHTVIKAGQIVGEFGMVISELKFMTATLHPTATQVSLTYARNAVPIEAAAISDYGRAIATSIEEPQPIKPATEPNAAINALLGSNLITAANALDQLSGYDTADLGNATLSSVAPIRSGMLSAMSRNHPTGEYDNGQVWVQAIGNSGSLAKQLGSYALKHSTKGLMLGTDWAVSPDWRLGIIGSKTQTRLDSYQFDGALDSWLVGAYALRQDGPLALRLGAVHGNHDGSTKRHVAFNGFRDRLKGRYDATTQQVFGQVGYNLDIVHFDIEPYVQVGYQRYQRNAYTEKGGDAALQYNGQAQEHYSSDLGLRLARTFALDQGMRLTPRLDVGWKHLYGNVKGGSHQRLVRGGNTYIIEGVELDRDSLLLEAGLDLAVSPRHTLGLNYRGETGQDNRNGALMGQWRMMF
;
A
#
# COMPACT_ATOMS: atom_id res chain seq x y z
N MET A 1 -49.44 20.03 -21.29
CA MET A 1 -48.52 20.04 -20.14
C MET A 1 -48.68 21.40 -19.44
N ASN A 2 -49.60 21.53 -18.53
CA ASN A 2 -49.89 22.83 -17.93
C ASN A 2 -48.84 23.12 -16.83
N ASN A 3 -47.83 23.90 -17.20
CA ASN A 3 -46.83 24.44 -16.26
C ASN A 3 -46.04 23.39 -15.46
N ALA A 4 -45.88 22.16 -15.99
CA ALA A 4 -45.13 21.10 -15.33
C ALA A 4 -43.65 21.38 -15.31
N THR A 5 -42.97 20.92 -14.28
CA THR A 5 -41.51 20.99 -14.18
C THR A 5 -40.87 19.75 -14.80
N LEU A 6 -39.97 19.95 -15.75
CA LEU A 6 -39.08 18.89 -16.25
C LEU A 6 -37.76 18.88 -15.46
N LYS A 7 -37.52 17.80 -14.73
CA LYS A 7 -36.26 17.61 -14.02
C LYS A 7 -35.36 16.65 -14.79
N ILE A 8 -34.16 17.11 -15.18
CA ILE A 8 -33.14 16.31 -15.84
C ILE A 8 -32.12 15.89 -14.79
N VAL A 9 -32.06 14.58 -14.53
CA VAL A 9 -31.09 13.97 -13.61
C VAL A 9 -30.00 13.29 -14.42
N GLY A 10 -28.85 13.00 -13.77
CA GLY A 10 -27.74 12.29 -14.41
C GLY A 10 -28.25 10.98 -15.04
N VAL A 11 -28.01 10.79 -16.33
CA VAL A 11 -28.41 9.62 -17.10
C VAL A 11 -27.17 9.03 -17.77
N PRO A 12 -26.97 7.69 -17.73
CA PRO A 12 -25.95 7.03 -18.52
C PRO A 12 -26.19 7.25 -20.01
N GLY A 13 -25.20 7.71 -20.76
CA GLY A 13 -25.38 7.88 -22.20
C GLY A 13 -24.16 8.49 -22.90
N LYS A 14 -24.21 8.50 -24.23
CA LYS A 14 -23.22 9.17 -25.09
C LYS A 14 -23.64 10.63 -25.26
N TYR A 15 -23.14 11.52 -24.41
CA TYR A 15 -23.50 12.94 -24.42
C TYR A 15 -22.70 13.77 -25.44
N ILE A 16 -21.60 13.25 -25.97
CA ILE A 16 -20.72 13.94 -26.91
C ILE A 16 -21.32 13.95 -28.34
N ASP A 17 -22.16 12.97 -28.65
CA ASP A 17 -22.89 12.98 -29.92
C ASP A 17 -24.12 13.88 -29.74
N ALA A 18 -24.17 15.01 -30.43
CA ALA A 18 -25.29 15.95 -30.46
C ALA A 18 -26.55 15.33 -31.06
N LYS A 19 -26.96 14.16 -30.58
CA LYS A 19 -28.17 13.46 -30.99
C LYS A 19 -29.36 13.95 -30.17
N GLU A 20 -30.46 14.09 -30.86
CA GLU A 20 -31.75 14.43 -30.28
C GLU A 20 -32.34 13.22 -29.54
N HIS A 21 -32.61 13.38 -28.26
CA HIS A 21 -33.19 12.35 -27.39
C HIS A 21 -34.66 12.63 -27.18
N THR A 22 -35.54 11.81 -27.71
CA THR A 22 -37.00 11.93 -27.50
C THR A 22 -37.36 11.57 -26.07
N VAL A 23 -37.92 12.52 -25.33
CA VAL A 23 -38.39 12.36 -23.95
C VAL A 23 -39.89 12.04 -23.90
N ILE A 24 -40.67 12.70 -24.76
CA ILE A 24 -42.12 12.51 -24.86
C ILE A 24 -42.50 12.35 -26.32
N LYS A 25 -43.35 11.36 -26.60
CA LYS A 25 -44.00 11.16 -27.90
C LYS A 25 -45.49 10.91 -27.69
N ALA A 26 -46.35 11.69 -28.32
CA ALA A 26 -47.81 11.59 -28.20
C ALA A 26 -48.49 11.97 -29.51
N GLY A 27 -49.76 11.61 -29.65
CA GLY A 27 -50.58 12.02 -30.82
C GLY A 27 -50.73 13.54 -30.93
N GLN A 28 -50.83 14.23 -29.79
CA GLN A 28 -50.83 15.69 -29.68
C GLN A 28 -50.24 16.10 -28.33
N ILE A 29 -49.44 17.13 -28.33
CA ILE A 29 -48.86 17.76 -27.11
C ILE A 29 -49.44 19.17 -27.00
N VAL A 30 -50.13 19.44 -25.87
CA VAL A 30 -50.75 20.75 -25.60
C VAL A 30 -50.07 21.34 -24.36
N GLY A 31 -49.66 22.60 -24.42
CA GLY A 31 -48.96 23.34 -23.38
C GLY A 31 -47.46 23.12 -23.37
N GLU A 32 -46.78 23.87 -22.54
CA GLU A 32 -45.31 23.89 -22.38
C GLU A 32 -44.92 23.51 -20.97
N PHE A 33 -43.63 23.14 -20.78
CA PHE A 33 -43.05 23.04 -19.45
C PHE A 33 -42.85 24.45 -18.87
N GLY A 34 -43.32 24.66 -17.66
CA GLY A 34 -43.15 25.94 -16.96
C GLY A 34 -41.70 26.13 -16.44
N MET A 35 -41.02 25.04 -16.16
CA MET A 35 -39.64 25.07 -15.66
C MET A 35 -38.89 23.84 -16.14
N VAL A 36 -37.61 24.02 -16.49
CA VAL A 36 -36.65 22.96 -16.76
C VAL A 36 -35.52 23.07 -15.76
N ILE A 37 -35.33 22.04 -14.95
CA ILE A 37 -34.23 21.95 -13.95
C ILE A 37 -33.29 20.87 -14.43
N SER A 38 -32.00 21.23 -14.62
CA SER A 38 -30.93 20.26 -14.92
C SER A 38 -29.98 20.14 -13.75
N GLU A 39 -29.75 18.90 -13.31
CA GLU A 39 -28.72 18.56 -12.31
C GLU A 39 -27.37 18.25 -12.95
N LEU A 40 -27.27 18.24 -14.29
CA LEU A 40 -26.03 17.94 -15.00
C LEU A 40 -25.01 19.07 -14.77
N LYS A 41 -23.84 18.70 -14.23
CA LYS A 41 -22.81 19.70 -13.88
C LYS A 41 -22.09 20.27 -15.12
N PHE A 42 -21.84 19.40 -16.11
CA PHE A 42 -20.98 19.72 -17.25
C PHE A 42 -21.69 19.86 -18.58
N MET A 43 -22.99 19.62 -18.61
CA MET A 43 -23.80 19.63 -19.82
C MET A 43 -24.97 20.60 -19.69
N THR A 44 -25.26 21.31 -20.76
CA THR A 44 -26.50 22.08 -20.91
C THR A 44 -27.45 21.28 -21.75
N ALA A 45 -28.68 21.11 -21.28
CA ALA A 45 -29.75 20.45 -22.00
C ALA A 45 -30.65 21.49 -22.63
N THR A 46 -30.92 21.35 -23.93
CA THR A 46 -31.86 22.21 -24.70
C THR A 46 -33.06 21.40 -25.12
N LEU A 47 -34.26 21.93 -24.84
CA LEU A 47 -35.55 21.33 -25.23
C LEU A 47 -35.90 21.74 -26.66
N HIS A 48 -36.45 20.75 -27.40
CA HIS A 48 -37.02 20.94 -28.73
C HIS A 48 -38.45 20.40 -28.74
N PRO A 49 -39.46 21.23 -28.35
CA PRO A 49 -40.84 20.84 -28.38
C PRO A 49 -41.41 20.93 -29.78
N THR A 50 -42.19 19.92 -30.16
CA THR A 50 -43.04 19.91 -31.39
C THR A 50 -44.48 19.57 -31.01
N ALA A 51 -45.42 19.60 -31.97
CA ALA A 51 -46.79 19.27 -31.70
C ALA A 51 -47.05 17.80 -31.26
N THR A 52 -46.06 16.89 -31.50
CA THR A 52 -46.20 15.45 -31.22
C THR A 52 -45.00 14.87 -30.46
N GLN A 53 -43.95 15.67 -30.23
CA GLN A 53 -42.74 15.19 -29.62
C GLN A 53 -42.05 16.30 -28.81
N VAL A 54 -41.51 15.92 -27.66
CA VAL A 54 -40.50 16.74 -26.96
C VAL A 54 -39.20 15.97 -26.92
N SER A 55 -38.12 16.59 -27.38
CA SER A 55 -36.80 16.02 -27.39
C SER A 55 -35.78 16.95 -26.70
N LEU A 56 -34.66 16.40 -26.36
CA LEU A 56 -33.53 17.06 -25.71
C LEU A 56 -32.27 16.89 -26.53
N THR A 57 -31.48 17.94 -26.64
CA THR A 57 -30.10 17.89 -27.05
C THR A 57 -29.22 18.30 -25.89
N TYR A 58 -28.01 17.70 -25.80
CA TYR A 58 -27.04 18.01 -24.78
C TYR A 58 -25.80 18.64 -25.42
N ALA A 59 -25.27 19.68 -24.80
CA ALA A 59 -24.04 20.30 -25.23
C ALA A 59 -23.10 20.50 -24.01
N ARG A 60 -21.82 20.30 -24.20
CA ARG A 60 -20.80 20.61 -23.18
C ARG A 60 -20.89 22.10 -22.82
N ASN A 61 -21.02 22.40 -21.53
CA ASN A 61 -20.99 23.78 -21.03
C ASN A 61 -19.55 24.22 -20.70
N ALA A 62 -19.35 25.48 -20.30
CA ALA A 62 -18.04 26.04 -20.00
C ALA A 62 -17.52 25.69 -18.60
N VAL A 63 -18.23 24.85 -17.83
CA VAL A 63 -17.80 24.46 -16.47
C VAL A 63 -16.64 23.47 -16.58
N PRO A 64 -15.45 23.76 -16.03
CA PRO A 64 -14.34 22.84 -16.06
C PRO A 64 -14.61 21.59 -15.20
N ILE A 65 -14.09 20.42 -15.61
CA ILE A 65 -14.28 19.15 -14.88
C ILE A 65 -13.70 19.28 -13.48
N GLU A 66 -12.60 19.99 -13.32
CA GLU A 66 -11.96 20.30 -12.04
C GLU A 66 -12.90 20.96 -11.02
N ALA A 67 -13.90 21.72 -11.48
CA ALA A 67 -14.87 22.38 -10.60
C ALA A 67 -15.76 21.40 -9.81
N ALA A 68 -15.73 20.11 -10.10
CA ALA A 68 -16.39 19.08 -9.31
C ALA A 68 -15.45 18.33 -8.37
N ALA A 69 -14.13 18.51 -8.50
CA ALA A 69 -13.15 17.81 -7.68
C ALA A 69 -13.16 18.32 -6.24
N ILE A 70 -13.26 17.41 -5.27
CA ILE A 70 -13.20 17.70 -3.83
C ILE A 70 -11.86 17.29 -3.21
N SER A 71 -11.12 16.41 -3.87
CA SER A 71 -9.80 15.93 -3.44
C SER A 71 -8.72 16.35 -4.45
N ASP A 72 -7.46 16.32 -4.01
CA ASP A 72 -6.31 16.54 -4.90
C ASP A 72 -6.21 15.44 -5.95
N TYR A 73 -6.59 14.21 -5.60
CA TYR A 73 -6.67 13.08 -6.53
C TYR A 73 -7.68 13.33 -7.67
N GLY A 74 -8.89 13.74 -7.29
CA GLY A 74 -9.93 14.09 -8.26
C GLY A 74 -9.55 15.27 -9.13
N ARG A 75 -8.84 16.25 -8.57
CA ARG A 75 -8.33 17.42 -9.32
C ARG A 75 -7.28 17.01 -10.34
N ALA A 76 -6.33 16.16 -9.96
CA ALA A 76 -5.27 15.71 -10.85
C ALA A 76 -5.81 14.99 -12.10
N ILE A 77 -6.76 14.07 -11.94
CA ILE A 77 -7.41 13.39 -13.08
C ILE A 77 -8.28 14.33 -13.89
N ALA A 78 -9.02 15.24 -13.25
CA ALA A 78 -9.89 16.20 -13.93
C ALA A 78 -9.08 17.10 -14.90
N THR A 79 -7.99 17.67 -14.43
CA THR A 79 -7.07 18.48 -15.25
C THR A 79 -6.48 17.66 -16.39
N SER A 80 -6.07 16.40 -16.12
CA SER A 80 -5.55 15.49 -17.14
C SER A 80 -6.53 15.20 -18.28
N ILE A 81 -7.84 15.14 -17.98
CA ILE A 81 -8.90 14.89 -18.97
C ILE A 81 -9.19 16.13 -19.80
N GLU A 82 -9.16 17.33 -19.19
CA GLU A 82 -9.51 18.58 -19.86
C GLU A 82 -8.41 19.16 -20.75
N GLU A 83 -7.14 18.88 -20.45
CA GLU A 83 -6.03 19.38 -21.24
C GLU A 83 -6.06 18.84 -22.68
N PRO A 84 -5.70 19.67 -23.70
CA PRO A 84 -5.65 19.23 -25.07
C PRO A 84 -4.71 18.02 -25.24
N GLN A 85 -5.22 16.95 -25.85
CA GLN A 85 -4.45 15.72 -26.06
C GLN A 85 -3.45 15.91 -27.20
N PRO A 86 -2.16 15.61 -27.02
CA PRO A 86 -1.17 15.62 -28.12
C PRO A 86 -1.34 14.42 -29.06
N ILE A 87 -2.21 13.47 -28.73
CA ILE A 87 -2.39 12.20 -29.45
C ILE A 87 -3.72 12.24 -30.21
N LYS A 88 -3.72 11.66 -31.44
CA LYS A 88 -4.88 11.53 -32.33
C LYS A 88 -6.17 11.25 -31.55
N PRO A 89 -7.28 11.93 -31.88
CA PRO A 89 -8.57 11.65 -31.27
C PRO A 89 -8.86 10.16 -31.37
N ALA A 90 -9.21 9.54 -30.24
CA ALA A 90 -9.66 8.16 -30.22
C ALA A 90 -10.86 8.02 -31.18
N THR A 91 -10.87 6.97 -31.96
CA THR A 91 -11.96 6.69 -32.93
C THR A 91 -13.30 6.46 -32.24
N GLU A 92 -13.30 6.20 -30.91
CA GLU A 92 -14.50 6.10 -30.09
C GLU A 92 -14.35 6.87 -28.79
N PRO A 93 -15.42 7.56 -28.32
CA PRO A 93 -15.38 8.30 -27.06
C PRO A 93 -15.24 7.35 -25.87
N ASN A 94 -14.47 7.75 -24.87
CA ASN A 94 -14.28 7.01 -23.61
C ASN A 94 -15.60 7.00 -22.81
N ALA A 95 -16.14 5.80 -22.52
CA ALA A 95 -17.40 5.64 -21.82
C ALA A 95 -17.38 6.15 -20.37
N ALA A 96 -16.21 6.09 -19.69
CA ALA A 96 -16.05 6.64 -18.34
C ALA A 96 -16.14 8.17 -18.35
N ILE A 97 -15.48 8.83 -19.32
CA ILE A 97 -15.53 10.29 -19.47
C ILE A 97 -16.95 10.70 -19.85
N ASN A 98 -17.64 9.97 -20.72
CA ASN A 98 -19.02 10.26 -21.07
C ASN A 98 -19.95 10.17 -19.86
N ALA A 99 -19.83 9.12 -19.05
CA ALA A 99 -20.63 8.98 -17.82
C ALA A 99 -20.33 10.10 -16.81
N LEU A 100 -19.05 10.54 -16.71
CA LEU A 100 -18.66 11.67 -15.88
C LEU A 100 -19.34 12.96 -16.33
N LEU A 101 -19.32 13.27 -17.63
CA LEU A 101 -19.96 14.46 -18.19
C LEU A 101 -21.48 14.49 -17.98
N GLY A 102 -22.13 13.32 -17.97
CA GLY A 102 -23.56 13.16 -17.67
C GLY A 102 -23.91 13.12 -16.18
N SER A 103 -22.98 13.43 -15.29
CA SER A 103 -23.17 13.33 -13.84
C SER A 103 -23.59 14.68 -13.21
N ASN A 104 -24.29 14.57 -12.06
CA ASN A 104 -24.47 15.70 -11.16
C ASN A 104 -23.17 15.97 -10.36
N LEU A 105 -23.13 17.06 -9.62
CA LEU A 105 -21.92 17.48 -8.88
C LEU A 105 -21.39 16.42 -7.92
N ILE A 106 -22.27 15.80 -7.13
CA ILE A 106 -21.86 14.80 -6.10
C ILE A 106 -21.34 13.53 -6.76
N THR A 107 -22.06 13.04 -7.78
CA THR A 107 -21.63 11.86 -8.53
C THR A 107 -20.32 12.11 -9.28
N ALA A 108 -20.13 13.30 -9.84
CA ALA A 108 -18.92 13.69 -10.54
C ALA A 108 -17.70 13.73 -9.59
N ALA A 109 -17.87 14.31 -8.39
CA ALA A 109 -16.82 14.33 -7.38
C ALA A 109 -16.35 12.90 -7.01
N ASN A 110 -17.28 12.02 -6.68
CA ASN A 110 -16.97 10.62 -6.37
C ASN A 110 -16.39 9.85 -7.58
N ALA A 111 -16.86 10.15 -8.79
CA ALA A 111 -16.34 9.55 -10.01
C ALA A 111 -14.88 9.92 -10.26
N LEU A 112 -14.51 11.18 -10.05
CA LEU A 112 -13.14 11.66 -10.19
C LEU A 112 -12.21 10.95 -9.20
N ASP A 113 -12.62 10.79 -7.93
CA ASP A 113 -11.82 10.05 -6.95
C ASP A 113 -11.63 8.59 -7.36
N GLN A 114 -12.69 7.90 -7.83
CA GLN A 114 -12.59 6.52 -8.31
C GLN A 114 -11.73 6.38 -9.58
N LEU A 115 -11.82 7.32 -10.51
CA LEU A 115 -11.05 7.31 -11.75
C LEU A 115 -9.57 7.60 -11.49
N SER A 116 -9.23 8.31 -10.41
CA SER A 116 -7.86 8.74 -10.12
C SER A 116 -6.88 7.59 -9.88
N GLY A 117 -7.34 6.43 -9.37
CA GLY A 117 -6.49 5.28 -9.05
C GLY A 117 -5.51 5.55 -7.89
N TYR A 118 -5.93 6.29 -6.89
CA TYR A 118 -5.10 6.77 -5.77
C TYR A 118 -4.40 5.65 -4.98
N ASP A 119 -5.01 4.46 -4.87
CA ASP A 119 -4.44 3.35 -4.09
C ASP A 119 -3.05 2.91 -4.56
N THR A 120 -2.72 3.14 -5.84
CA THR A 120 -1.44 2.74 -6.42
C THR A 120 -0.26 3.57 -5.95
N ALA A 121 -0.49 4.79 -5.49
CA ALA A 121 0.55 5.64 -4.91
C ALA A 121 1.12 5.06 -3.61
N ASP A 122 0.30 4.30 -2.87
CA ASP A 122 0.64 3.70 -1.57
C ASP A 122 1.18 2.26 -1.66
N LEU A 123 1.21 1.65 -2.85
CA LEU A 123 1.71 0.28 -3.05
C LEU A 123 3.16 0.11 -2.56
N GLY A 124 4.00 1.13 -2.75
CA GLY A 124 5.39 1.10 -2.29
C GLY A 124 5.49 1.02 -0.77
N ASN A 125 4.79 1.92 -0.07
CA ASN A 125 4.76 1.95 1.40
C ASN A 125 4.16 0.66 1.98
N ALA A 126 3.07 0.17 1.41
CA ALA A 126 2.45 -1.08 1.84
C ALA A 126 3.36 -2.29 1.62
N THR A 127 4.08 -2.35 0.49
CA THR A 127 5.04 -3.42 0.19
C THR A 127 6.22 -3.38 1.17
N LEU A 128 6.83 -2.22 1.41
CA LEU A 128 7.93 -2.07 2.38
C LEU A 128 7.49 -2.45 3.80
N SER A 129 6.27 -2.08 4.20
CA SER A 129 5.69 -2.46 5.48
C SER A 129 5.44 -3.96 5.60
N SER A 130 5.01 -4.61 4.51
CA SER A 130 4.75 -6.06 4.46
C SER A 130 5.99 -6.91 4.65
N VAL A 131 7.17 -6.41 4.25
CA VAL A 131 8.46 -7.12 4.36
C VAL A 131 9.28 -6.72 5.61
N ALA A 132 8.79 -5.80 6.43
CA ALA A 132 9.44 -5.39 7.67
C ALA A 132 9.76 -6.56 8.64
N PRO A 133 8.93 -7.61 8.77
CA PRO A 133 9.23 -8.76 9.63
C PRO A 133 10.49 -9.52 9.25
N ILE A 134 10.93 -9.45 8.00
CA ILE A 134 12.16 -10.13 7.53
C ILE A 134 13.37 -9.57 8.26
N ARG A 135 13.51 -8.23 8.30
CA ARG A 135 14.56 -7.56 9.07
C ARG A 135 14.51 -7.92 10.55
N SER A 136 13.31 -7.92 11.13
CA SER A 136 13.11 -8.26 12.54
C SER A 136 13.52 -9.69 12.84
N GLY A 137 13.21 -10.64 11.96
CA GLY A 137 13.61 -12.04 12.09
C GLY A 137 15.13 -12.22 12.05
N MET A 138 15.82 -11.51 11.15
CA MET A 138 17.30 -11.50 11.08
C MET A 138 17.90 -10.93 12.36
N LEU A 139 17.41 -9.78 12.84
CA LEU A 139 17.87 -9.18 14.10
C LEU A 139 17.60 -10.10 15.30
N SER A 140 16.45 -10.75 15.32
CA SER A 140 16.14 -11.75 16.36
C SER A 140 17.10 -12.93 16.35
N ALA A 141 17.51 -13.43 15.18
CA ALA A 141 18.52 -14.48 15.07
C ALA A 141 19.89 -14.05 15.60
N MET A 142 20.28 -12.77 15.37
CA MET A 142 21.54 -12.19 15.81
C MET A 142 21.55 -11.71 17.27
N SER A 143 20.39 -11.46 17.88
CA SER A 143 20.30 -10.86 19.24
C SER A 143 20.22 -11.89 20.36
N ARG A 144 20.29 -13.17 20.05
CA ARG A 144 20.19 -14.23 21.06
C ARG A 144 21.53 -14.57 21.61
N ASN A 145 21.63 -14.59 22.94
CA ASN A 145 22.82 -15.06 23.62
C ASN A 145 23.07 -16.50 23.20
N HIS A 146 24.17 -16.72 22.51
CA HIS A 146 24.63 -18.07 22.20
C HIS A 146 25.19 -18.67 23.48
N PRO A 147 24.75 -19.86 23.89
CA PRO A 147 25.40 -20.55 24.98
C PRO A 147 26.87 -20.81 24.55
N THR A 148 27.80 -20.36 25.34
CA THR A 148 29.23 -20.75 25.22
C THR A 148 29.32 -22.24 25.54
N GLY A 149 29.34 -23.08 24.51
CA GLY A 149 29.35 -24.53 24.69
C GLY A 149 29.73 -25.29 23.42
N GLU A 150 29.76 -26.61 23.54
CA GLU A 150 30.16 -27.58 22.52
C GLU A 150 29.40 -27.51 21.16
N TYR A 151 28.29 -26.72 21.09
CA TYR A 151 27.41 -26.55 19.93
C TYR A 151 27.35 -25.12 19.40
N ASP A 152 28.40 -24.32 19.54
CA ASP A 152 28.41 -22.94 19.09
C ASP A 152 28.98 -22.73 17.66
N ASN A 153 29.01 -23.79 16.86
CA ASN A 153 29.54 -23.71 15.50
C ASN A 153 28.54 -23.07 14.51
N GLY A 154 27.26 -23.27 14.71
CA GLY A 154 26.25 -22.74 13.82
C GLY A 154 24.83 -23.00 14.29
N GLN A 155 23.88 -22.39 13.59
CA GLN A 155 22.46 -22.63 13.79
C GLN A 155 21.68 -22.66 12.47
N VAL A 156 20.63 -23.43 12.48
CA VAL A 156 19.55 -23.38 11.47
C VAL A 156 18.27 -22.95 12.17
N TRP A 157 17.50 -22.13 11.53
CA TRP A 157 16.24 -21.66 12.10
C TRP A 157 15.15 -21.50 11.05
N VAL A 158 13.91 -21.66 11.47
CA VAL A 158 12.69 -21.50 10.67
C VAL A 158 11.77 -20.55 11.41
N GLN A 159 11.16 -19.63 10.71
CA GLN A 159 10.24 -18.67 11.28
C GLN A 159 8.96 -18.56 10.42
N ALA A 160 7.81 -18.74 11.07
CA ALA A 160 6.52 -18.40 10.51
C ALA A 160 6.21 -16.94 10.78
N ILE A 161 5.67 -16.24 9.79
CA ILE A 161 5.40 -14.80 9.82
C ILE A 161 3.92 -14.56 9.57
N GLY A 162 3.29 -13.79 10.45
CA GLY A 162 2.01 -13.13 10.24
C GLY A 162 2.18 -11.63 10.49
N ASN A 163 1.87 -10.80 9.51
CA ASN A 163 2.02 -9.35 9.61
C ASN A 163 0.75 -8.66 9.09
N SER A 164 0.34 -7.58 9.72
CA SER A 164 -0.77 -6.76 9.26
C SER A 164 -0.53 -5.29 9.59
N GLY A 165 -1.00 -4.41 8.73
CA GLY A 165 -0.88 -2.98 8.93
C GLY A 165 -1.89 -2.19 8.11
N SER A 166 -1.91 -0.89 8.34
CA SER A 166 -2.74 0.04 7.61
C SER A 166 -2.04 1.37 7.43
N LEU A 167 -2.20 1.95 6.24
CA LEU A 167 -1.91 3.33 5.93
C LEU A 167 -3.20 4.14 6.07
N ALA A 168 -3.12 5.32 6.66
CA ALA A 168 -4.27 6.16 6.94
C ALA A 168 -5.00 6.60 5.65
N LYS A 169 -6.26 6.98 5.79
CA LYS A 169 -7.03 7.60 4.73
C LYS A 169 -6.71 9.09 4.61
N GLN A 170 -6.85 9.64 3.41
CA GLN A 170 -6.86 11.08 3.14
C GLN A 170 -8.21 11.49 2.54
N LEU A 171 -8.43 12.81 2.32
CA LEU A 171 -9.62 13.28 1.65
C LEU A 171 -9.70 12.71 0.22
N GLY A 172 -10.77 12.01 -0.10
CA GLY A 172 -10.98 11.35 -1.41
C GLY A 172 -10.35 9.96 -1.52
N SER A 173 -9.72 9.44 -0.45
CA SER A 173 -9.18 8.08 -0.40
C SER A 173 -9.68 7.29 0.80
N TYR A 174 -9.43 5.98 0.78
CA TYR A 174 -9.69 5.08 1.90
C TYR A 174 -8.38 4.49 2.40
N ALA A 175 -8.36 4.04 3.66
CA ALA A 175 -7.19 3.41 4.23
C ALA A 175 -6.81 2.14 3.45
N LEU A 176 -5.53 2.03 3.07
CA LEU A 176 -4.99 0.83 2.46
C LEU A 176 -4.47 -0.10 3.57
N LYS A 177 -5.07 -1.27 3.67
CA LYS A 177 -4.70 -2.31 4.62
C LYS A 177 -3.86 -3.36 3.93
N HIS A 178 -2.90 -3.94 4.65
CA HIS A 178 -2.17 -5.11 4.18
C HIS A 178 -2.18 -6.21 5.22
N SER A 179 -2.13 -7.45 4.74
CA SER A 179 -1.99 -8.65 5.57
C SER A 179 -1.05 -9.62 4.87
N THR A 180 0.01 -10.02 5.57
CA THR A 180 1.08 -10.87 5.05
C THR A 180 1.21 -12.13 5.88
N LYS A 181 1.40 -13.24 5.21
CA LYS A 181 1.78 -14.52 5.82
C LYS A 181 2.95 -15.13 5.06
N GLY A 182 3.80 -15.85 5.75
CA GLY A 182 4.93 -16.50 5.10
C GLY A 182 5.81 -17.31 6.01
N LEU A 183 6.87 -17.82 5.41
CA LEU A 183 7.93 -18.57 6.08
C LEU A 183 9.27 -17.97 5.73
N MET A 184 10.17 -17.97 6.69
CA MET A 184 11.57 -17.60 6.53
C MET A 184 12.45 -18.72 7.09
N LEU A 185 13.49 -19.05 6.36
CA LEU A 185 14.53 -19.99 6.73
C LEU A 185 15.85 -19.26 6.82
N GLY A 186 16.65 -19.57 7.79
CA GLY A 186 18.01 -19.02 7.91
C GLY A 186 18.98 -20.00 8.50
N THR A 187 20.23 -19.76 8.22
CA THR A 187 21.36 -20.48 8.82
C THR A 187 22.52 -19.50 9.00
N ASP A 188 23.27 -19.67 10.06
CA ASP A 188 24.50 -18.97 10.28
C ASP A 188 25.53 -19.86 10.96
N TRP A 189 26.77 -19.47 10.85
CA TRP A 189 27.90 -20.18 11.45
C TRP A 189 28.99 -19.21 11.89
N ALA A 190 29.76 -19.60 12.88
CA ALA A 190 30.91 -18.89 13.36
C ALA A 190 32.06 -19.03 12.34
N VAL A 191 32.54 -17.89 11.84
CA VAL A 191 33.72 -17.83 10.94
C VAL A 191 34.99 -17.45 11.70
N SER A 192 34.83 -16.87 12.90
CA SER A 192 35.88 -16.59 13.89
C SER A 192 35.23 -16.51 15.27
N PRO A 193 36.04 -16.40 16.36
CA PRO A 193 35.47 -16.28 17.70
C PRO A 193 34.49 -15.11 17.88
N ASP A 194 34.71 -14.02 17.13
CA ASP A 194 33.88 -12.79 17.26
C ASP A 194 32.87 -12.62 16.14
N TRP A 195 32.98 -13.35 15.01
CA TRP A 195 32.17 -13.15 13.83
C TRP A 195 31.31 -14.37 13.49
N ARG A 196 30.03 -14.09 13.22
CA ARG A 196 29.08 -15.04 12.63
C ARG A 196 28.54 -14.46 11.33
N LEU A 197 28.41 -15.31 10.33
CA LEU A 197 27.80 -14.96 9.04
C LEU A 197 26.58 -15.84 8.80
N GLY A 198 25.53 -15.26 8.25
CA GLY A 198 24.30 -15.97 7.98
C GLY A 198 23.64 -15.57 6.66
N ILE A 199 22.81 -16.48 6.18
CA ILE A 199 21.97 -16.28 4.99
C ILE A 199 20.53 -16.61 5.32
N ILE A 200 19.62 -15.98 4.58
CA ILE A 200 18.17 -16.23 4.68
C ILE A 200 17.53 -16.40 3.32
N GLY A 201 16.44 -17.15 3.31
CA GLY A 201 15.46 -17.21 2.24
C GLY A 201 14.05 -17.11 2.82
N SER A 202 13.17 -16.40 2.15
CA SER A 202 11.78 -16.26 2.61
C SER A 202 10.80 -16.28 1.44
N LYS A 203 9.62 -16.82 1.71
CA LYS A 203 8.45 -16.78 0.83
C LYS A 203 7.29 -16.19 1.59
N THR A 204 6.71 -15.11 1.06
CA THR A 204 5.56 -14.44 1.67
C THR A 204 4.45 -14.19 0.66
N GLN A 205 3.22 -14.12 1.15
CA GLN A 205 2.03 -13.73 0.42
C GLN A 205 1.37 -12.58 1.15
N THR A 206 1.14 -11.48 0.44
CA THR A 206 0.49 -10.29 1.00
C THR A 206 -0.82 -10.03 0.26
N ARG A 207 -1.85 -9.68 1.01
CA ARG A 207 -3.09 -9.10 0.49
C ARG A 207 -3.12 -7.63 0.82
N LEU A 208 -3.57 -6.84 -0.14
CA LEU A 208 -3.84 -5.41 -0.02
C LEU A 208 -5.33 -5.21 -0.20
N ASP A 209 -5.94 -4.41 0.66
CA ASP A 209 -7.39 -4.19 0.68
C ASP A 209 -7.70 -2.72 0.98
N SER A 210 -8.53 -2.13 0.14
CA SER A 210 -9.09 -0.79 0.30
C SER A 210 -10.50 -0.76 -0.30
N TYR A 211 -11.21 0.35 -0.17
CA TYR A 211 -12.54 0.49 -0.78
C TYR A 211 -12.42 0.42 -2.31
N GLN A 212 -13.09 -0.56 -2.92
CA GLN A 212 -13.08 -0.82 -4.37
C GLN A 212 -11.70 -1.18 -4.97
N PHE A 213 -10.74 -1.51 -4.14
CA PHE A 213 -9.40 -1.91 -4.54
C PHE A 213 -8.95 -3.16 -3.78
N ASP A 214 -8.49 -4.17 -4.52
CA ASP A 214 -7.85 -5.37 -4.00
C ASP A 214 -6.48 -5.53 -4.65
N GLY A 215 -5.49 -5.91 -3.88
CA GLY A 215 -4.16 -6.26 -4.37
C GLY A 215 -3.63 -7.55 -3.77
N ALA A 216 -2.68 -8.16 -4.44
CA ALA A 216 -1.94 -9.29 -3.93
C ALA A 216 -0.48 -9.21 -4.34
N LEU A 217 0.42 -9.63 -3.45
CA LEU A 217 1.84 -9.77 -3.69
C LEU A 217 2.25 -11.20 -3.39
N ASP A 218 2.95 -11.82 -4.30
CA ASP A 218 3.65 -13.08 -4.12
C ASP A 218 5.15 -12.80 -4.13
N SER A 219 5.83 -13.03 -2.99
CA SER A 219 7.16 -12.46 -2.76
C SER A 219 8.17 -13.53 -2.40
N TRP A 220 9.35 -13.45 -3.03
CA TRP A 220 10.56 -14.18 -2.68
C TRP A 220 11.62 -13.22 -2.19
N LEU A 221 12.22 -13.51 -1.04
CA LEU A 221 13.26 -12.69 -0.46
C LEU A 221 14.48 -13.55 -0.14
N VAL A 222 15.63 -12.98 -0.38
CA VAL A 222 16.94 -13.55 -0.02
C VAL A 222 17.75 -12.49 0.70
N GLY A 223 18.58 -12.91 1.64
CA GLY A 223 19.39 -11.97 2.39
C GLY A 223 20.60 -12.62 3.03
N ALA A 224 21.47 -11.77 3.51
CA ALA A 224 22.66 -12.15 4.28
C ALA A 224 22.81 -11.23 5.49
N TYR A 225 23.40 -11.75 6.54
CA TYR A 225 23.70 -10.98 7.74
C TYR A 225 25.04 -11.34 8.36
N ALA A 226 25.55 -10.43 9.17
CA ALA A 226 26.76 -10.62 9.94
C ALA A 226 26.57 -10.09 11.36
N LEU A 227 27.03 -10.85 12.33
CA LEU A 227 27.10 -10.47 13.73
C LEU A 227 28.58 -10.46 14.16
N ARG A 228 29.03 -9.35 14.76
CA ARG A 228 30.26 -9.30 15.53
C ARG A 228 29.91 -9.08 16.99
N GLN A 229 30.40 -9.97 17.83
CA GLN A 229 30.30 -9.86 19.28
C GLN A 229 31.71 -9.70 19.87
N ASP A 230 31.95 -8.58 20.52
CA ASP A 230 33.24 -8.28 21.16
C ASP A 230 32.96 -7.84 22.61
N GLY A 231 33.04 -8.79 23.54
CA GLY A 231 32.60 -8.57 24.90
C GLY A 231 31.13 -8.12 24.95
N PRO A 232 30.82 -6.96 25.59
CA PRO A 232 29.48 -6.44 25.68
C PRO A 232 28.99 -5.76 24.38
N LEU A 233 29.89 -5.47 23.43
CA LEU A 233 29.57 -4.76 22.19
C LEU A 233 29.13 -5.73 21.09
N ALA A 234 27.97 -5.49 20.53
CA ALA A 234 27.43 -6.23 19.39
C ALA A 234 27.24 -5.32 18.17
N LEU A 235 27.80 -5.71 17.04
CA LEU A 235 27.54 -5.10 15.73
C LEU A 235 26.75 -6.09 14.89
N ARG A 236 25.57 -5.66 14.41
CA ARG A 236 24.67 -6.47 13.58
C ARG A 236 24.47 -5.77 12.24
N LEU A 237 24.75 -6.48 11.17
CA LEU A 237 24.63 -5.98 9.80
C LEU A 237 23.71 -6.91 9.01
N GLY A 238 22.92 -6.38 8.12
CA GLY A 238 22.06 -7.20 7.26
C GLY A 238 21.69 -6.51 5.97
N ALA A 239 21.47 -7.33 4.93
CA ALA A 239 20.97 -6.91 3.64
C ALA A 239 19.97 -7.93 3.13
N VAL A 240 18.88 -7.44 2.53
CA VAL A 240 17.79 -8.26 1.96
C VAL A 240 17.40 -7.72 0.60
N HIS A 241 17.22 -8.62 -0.35
CA HIS A 241 16.63 -8.34 -1.65
C HIS A 241 15.34 -9.14 -1.80
N GLY A 242 14.27 -8.49 -2.25
CA GLY A 242 12.97 -9.10 -2.50
C GLY A 242 12.50 -8.88 -3.93
N ASN A 243 11.91 -9.93 -4.51
CA ASN A 243 11.15 -9.86 -5.77
C ASN A 243 9.68 -10.10 -5.47
N HIS A 244 8.81 -9.28 -6.06
CA HIS A 244 7.38 -9.28 -5.80
C HIS A 244 6.61 -9.34 -7.10
N ASP A 245 5.80 -10.39 -7.28
CA ASP A 245 4.78 -10.48 -8.33
C ASP A 245 3.49 -9.86 -7.80
N GLY A 246 3.13 -8.70 -8.32
CA GLY A 246 1.97 -7.93 -7.89
C GLY A 246 0.78 -8.06 -8.82
N SER A 247 -0.41 -8.09 -8.25
CA SER A 247 -1.66 -7.98 -8.98
C SER A 247 -2.60 -7.01 -8.31
N THR A 248 -3.37 -6.26 -9.11
CA THR A 248 -4.37 -5.33 -8.62
C THR A 248 -5.71 -5.59 -9.30
N LYS A 249 -6.79 -5.32 -8.55
CA LYS A 249 -8.16 -5.27 -9.05
C LYS A 249 -8.79 -3.98 -8.54
N ARG A 250 -9.29 -3.17 -9.45
CA ARG A 250 -9.96 -1.91 -9.13
C ARG A 250 -11.37 -1.91 -9.72
N HIS A 251 -12.34 -1.47 -8.93
CA HIS A 251 -13.73 -1.32 -9.36
C HIS A 251 -14.07 0.16 -9.48
N VAL A 252 -14.62 0.52 -10.63
CA VAL A 252 -15.09 1.88 -10.88
C VAL A 252 -16.57 1.80 -11.24
N ALA A 253 -17.42 2.50 -10.49
CA ALA A 253 -18.85 2.49 -10.72
C ALA A 253 -19.50 3.83 -10.35
N PHE A 254 -20.06 4.51 -11.33
CA PHE A 254 -20.82 5.76 -11.15
C PHE A 254 -21.73 6.00 -12.35
N ASN A 255 -22.84 6.68 -12.14
CA ASN A 255 -23.77 7.12 -13.19
C ASN A 255 -24.07 6.03 -14.26
N GLY A 256 -24.29 4.79 -13.83
CA GLY A 256 -24.56 3.64 -14.72
C GLY A 256 -23.35 3.07 -15.44
N PHE A 257 -22.20 3.71 -15.37
CA PHE A 257 -20.92 3.16 -15.83
C PHE A 257 -20.36 2.19 -14.80
N ARG A 258 -19.74 1.09 -15.27
CA ARG A 258 -19.08 0.09 -14.40
C ARG A 258 -17.93 -0.57 -15.14
N ASP A 259 -16.75 -0.56 -14.52
CA ASP A 259 -15.59 -1.29 -14.95
C ASP A 259 -14.98 -2.12 -13.83
N ARG A 260 -14.39 -3.27 -14.20
CA ARG A 260 -13.56 -4.11 -13.35
C ARG A 260 -12.19 -4.23 -13.97
N LEU A 261 -11.26 -3.48 -13.42
CA LEU A 261 -9.93 -3.31 -13.95
C LEU A 261 -8.96 -4.26 -13.26
N LYS A 262 -8.04 -4.82 -14.02
CA LYS A 262 -7.01 -5.74 -13.52
C LYS A 262 -5.65 -5.29 -14.00
N GLY A 263 -4.69 -5.23 -13.09
CA GLY A 263 -3.29 -4.94 -13.37
C GLY A 263 -2.37 -6.05 -12.87
N ARG A 264 -1.20 -6.19 -13.48
CA ARG A 264 -0.09 -7.02 -13.00
C ARG A 264 1.19 -6.23 -13.13
N TYR A 265 2.06 -6.35 -12.15
CA TYR A 265 3.33 -5.66 -12.12
C TYR A 265 4.38 -6.46 -11.37
N ASP A 266 5.63 -6.21 -11.71
CA ASP A 266 6.78 -6.70 -10.99
C ASP A 266 7.37 -5.56 -10.16
N ALA A 267 7.76 -5.87 -8.93
CA ALA A 267 8.44 -4.93 -8.06
C ALA A 267 9.60 -5.61 -7.34
N THR A 268 10.55 -4.80 -6.91
CA THR A 268 11.68 -5.24 -6.09
C THR A 268 11.79 -4.38 -4.83
N THR A 269 12.28 -4.99 -3.76
CA THR A 269 12.67 -4.28 -2.54
C THR A 269 14.10 -4.58 -2.18
N GLN A 270 14.78 -3.60 -1.63
CA GLN A 270 16.13 -3.72 -1.09
C GLN A 270 16.13 -3.11 0.30
N GLN A 271 16.74 -3.81 1.25
CA GLN A 271 16.89 -3.34 2.62
C GLN A 271 18.33 -3.56 3.06
N VAL A 272 18.93 -2.55 3.67
CA VAL A 272 20.24 -2.65 4.32
C VAL A 272 20.11 -2.01 5.68
N PHE A 273 20.69 -2.64 6.70
CA PHE A 273 20.66 -2.10 8.05
C PHE A 273 21.94 -2.43 8.82
N GLY A 274 22.23 -1.58 9.78
CA GLY A 274 23.29 -1.79 10.75
C GLY A 274 22.82 -1.37 12.13
N GLN A 275 23.10 -2.19 13.13
CA GLN A 275 22.76 -1.95 14.54
C GLN A 275 23.98 -2.17 15.42
N VAL A 276 24.18 -1.25 16.35
CA VAL A 276 25.17 -1.38 17.43
C VAL A 276 24.42 -1.45 18.75
N GLY A 277 24.68 -2.48 19.52
CA GLY A 277 24.14 -2.67 20.86
C GLY A 277 25.26 -2.85 21.89
N TYR A 278 24.99 -2.47 23.10
CA TYR A 278 25.93 -2.65 24.23
C TYR A 278 25.23 -3.38 25.37
N ASN A 279 25.64 -4.61 25.65
CA ASN A 279 25.01 -5.44 26.68
C ASN A 279 25.52 -5.06 28.06
N LEU A 280 24.58 -4.67 28.92
CA LEU A 280 24.79 -4.42 30.35
C LEU A 280 24.19 -5.60 31.12
N ASP A 281 25.02 -6.46 31.67
CA ASP A 281 24.59 -7.51 32.59
C ASP A 281 24.41 -6.91 33.98
N ILE A 282 23.17 -6.60 34.37
CA ILE A 282 22.83 -6.00 35.64
C ILE A 282 21.91 -6.92 36.43
N VAL A 283 22.43 -7.55 37.49
CA VAL A 283 21.63 -8.31 38.47
C VAL A 283 20.64 -9.31 37.79
N HIS A 284 21.18 -10.18 36.93
CA HIS A 284 20.43 -11.21 36.19
C HIS A 284 19.49 -10.71 35.10
N PHE A 285 19.60 -9.43 34.69
CA PHE A 285 18.93 -8.90 33.52
C PHE A 285 19.97 -8.54 32.47
N ASP A 286 19.71 -8.98 31.24
CA ASP A 286 20.41 -8.50 30.07
C ASP A 286 19.70 -7.21 29.61
N ILE A 287 20.40 -6.09 29.71
CA ILE A 287 19.91 -4.77 29.28
C ILE A 287 20.77 -4.31 28.13
N GLU A 288 20.20 -4.15 26.94
CA GLU A 288 20.96 -3.76 25.74
C GLU A 288 20.36 -2.48 25.12
N PRO A 289 20.88 -1.28 25.45
CA PRO A 289 20.65 -0.12 24.63
C PRO A 289 21.26 -0.32 23.23
N TYR A 290 20.55 0.14 22.19
CA TYR A 290 21.02 0.03 20.82
C TYR A 290 20.67 1.25 19.98
N VAL A 291 21.47 1.45 18.92
CA VAL A 291 21.24 2.38 17.83
C VAL A 291 21.25 1.59 16.54
N GLN A 292 20.30 1.86 15.67
CA GLN A 292 20.19 1.24 14.36
C GLN A 292 20.02 2.30 13.29
N VAL A 293 20.61 2.06 12.13
CA VAL A 293 20.37 2.81 10.89
C VAL A 293 19.89 1.84 9.81
N GLY A 294 19.00 2.32 8.94
CA GLY A 294 18.43 1.52 7.89
C GLY A 294 18.21 2.29 6.61
N TYR A 295 18.31 1.57 5.50
CA TYR A 295 17.96 2.02 4.16
C TYR A 295 17.00 1.03 3.56
N GLN A 296 15.93 1.52 2.92
CA GLN A 296 14.96 0.72 2.20
C GLN A 296 14.66 1.37 0.84
N ARG A 297 14.58 0.53 -0.19
CA ARG A 297 14.19 0.94 -1.54
C ARG A 297 13.12 0.01 -2.06
N TYR A 298 12.12 0.60 -2.66
CA TYR A 298 11.10 -0.06 -3.47
C TYR A 298 11.20 0.43 -4.90
N GLN A 299 11.08 -0.49 -5.86
CA GLN A 299 11.03 -0.17 -7.27
C GLN A 299 9.99 -1.06 -7.95
N ARG A 300 9.09 -0.45 -8.70
CA ARG A 300 8.03 -1.11 -9.47
C ARG A 300 8.16 -0.76 -10.95
N ASN A 301 7.99 -1.76 -11.79
CA ASN A 301 7.94 -1.56 -13.23
C ASN A 301 6.65 -0.84 -13.67
N ALA A 302 6.67 -0.24 -14.86
CA ALA A 302 5.47 0.29 -15.49
C ALA A 302 4.50 -0.85 -15.82
N TYR A 303 3.20 -0.60 -15.70
CA TYR A 303 2.17 -1.55 -16.09
C TYR A 303 0.88 -0.86 -16.54
N THR A 304 0.00 -1.61 -17.17
CA THR A 304 -1.27 -1.11 -17.71
C THR A 304 -2.41 -2.01 -17.23
N GLU A 305 -3.46 -1.39 -16.71
CA GLU A 305 -4.70 -2.08 -16.39
C GLU A 305 -5.43 -2.51 -17.67
N LYS A 306 -6.22 -3.57 -17.53
CA LYS A 306 -7.14 -4.10 -18.55
C LYS A 306 -8.52 -4.26 -17.95
N GLY A 307 -9.56 -4.14 -18.77
CA GLY A 307 -10.93 -4.45 -18.34
C GLY A 307 -11.96 -3.35 -18.56
N GLY A 308 -11.58 -2.21 -19.18
CA GLY A 308 -12.54 -1.18 -19.54
C GLY A 308 -11.93 0.18 -19.84
N ASP A 309 -12.78 1.18 -20.02
CA ASP A 309 -12.41 2.53 -20.43
C ASP A 309 -11.83 3.39 -19.28
N ALA A 310 -12.10 2.97 -18.03
CA ALA A 310 -11.47 3.58 -16.85
C ALA A 310 -10.07 3.02 -16.55
N ALA A 311 -9.50 2.17 -17.43
CA ALA A 311 -8.17 1.60 -17.27
C ALA A 311 -7.08 2.66 -17.27
N LEU A 312 -6.12 2.51 -16.35
CA LEU A 312 -4.97 3.38 -16.18
C LEU A 312 -3.69 2.70 -16.65
N GLN A 313 -2.81 3.48 -17.22
CA GLN A 313 -1.41 3.15 -17.45
C GLN A 313 -0.57 3.84 -16.38
N TYR A 314 0.25 3.05 -15.70
CA TYR A 314 1.14 3.49 -14.63
C TYR A 314 2.59 3.46 -15.10
N ASN A 315 3.32 4.52 -14.85
CA ASN A 315 4.77 4.55 -15.07
C ASN A 315 5.49 3.75 -13.97
N GLY A 316 6.76 3.48 -14.18
CA GLY A 316 7.62 2.92 -13.13
C GLY A 316 7.66 3.84 -11.91
N GLN A 317 7.78 3.24 -10.72
CA GLN A 317 7.85 3.95 -9.46
C GLN A 317 9.09 3.52 -8.70
N ALA A 318 9.80 4.48 -8.11
CA ALA A 318 10.88 4.22 -7.17
C ALA A 318 10.66 5.06 -5.90
N GLN A 319 10.95 4.45 -4.74
CA GLN A 319 10.79 5.09 -3.45
C GLN A 319 11.91 4.64 -2.52
N GLU A 320 12.48 5.56 -1.76
CA GLU A 320 13.61 5.31 -0.88
C GLU A 320 13.35 5.91 0.49
N HIS A 321 13.67 5.15 1.54
CA HIS A 321 13.55 5.60 2.92
C HIS A 321 14.86 5.33 3.67
N TYR A 322 15.25 6.29 4.48
CA TYR A 322 16.31 6.14 5.47
C TYR A 322 15.67 6.19 6.86
N SER A 323 16.18 5.42 7.79
CA SER A 323 15.69 5.40 9.17
C SER A 323 16.83 5.36 10.19
N SER A 324 16.55 5.91 11.36
CA SER A 324 17.32 5.65 12.57
C SER A 324 16.39 5.18 13.67
N ASP A 325 16.82 4.16 14.41
CA ASP A 325 16.08 3.63 15.55
C ASP A 325 16.98 3.74 16.80
N LEU A 326 16.39 4.19 17.90
CA LEU A 326 17.00 4.16 19.23
C LEU A 326 16.14 3.27 20.11
N GLY A 327 16.73 2.32 20.81
CA GLY A 327 15.93 1.41 21.62
C GLY A 327 16.69 0.79 22.77
N LEU A 328 15.92 0.13 23.60
CA LEU A 328 16.36 -0.59 24.78
C LEU A 328 15.74 -1.99 24.77
N ARG A 329 16.59 -2.99 24.81
CA ARG A 329 16.19 -4.39 24.89
C ARG A 329 16.45 -4.92 26.29
N LEU A 330 15.46 -5.63 26.82
CA LEU A 330 15.51 -6.27 28.14
C LEU A 330 15.24 -7.75 27.97
N ALA A 331 16.03 -8.60 28.63
CA ALA A 331 15.81 -10.03 28.68
C ALA A 331 16.17 -10.58 30.06
N ARG A 332 15.54 -11.68 30.43
CA ARG A 332 15.90 -12.44 31.62
C ARG A 332 15.70 -13.92 31.38
N THR A 333 16.69 -14.72 31.70
CA THR A 333 16.62 -16.18 31.57
C THR A 333 16.29 -16.82 32.91
N PHE A 334 15.28 -17.69 32.89
CA PHE A 334 14.86 -18.51 34.02
C PHE A 334 15.20 -19.97 33.72
N ALA A 335 15.87 -20.66 34.66
CA ALA A 335 16.04 -22.08 34.62
C ALA A 335 14.73 -22.76 35.02
N LEU A 336 14.31 -23.74 34.23
CA LEU A 336 13.16 -24.61 34.49
C LEU A 336 13.62 -26.02 34.81
N ASP A 337 12.68 -26.90 35.20
CA ASP A 337 12.95 -28.29 35.43
C ASP A 337 13.45 -28.98 34.14
N GLN A 338 14.15 -30.09 34.27
CA GLN A 338 14.71 -30.90 33.17
C GLN A 338 15.73 -30.18 32.29
N GLY A 339 16.38 -29.11 32.79
CA GLY A 339 17.39 -28.38 32.06
C GLY A 339 16.87 -27.42 30.99
N MET A 340 15.54 -27.22 30.92
CA MET A 340 14.93 -26.21 30.05
C MET A 340 15.21 -24.78 30.56
N ARG A 341 15.19 -23.82 29.66
CA ARG A 341 15.34 -22.39 29.98
C ARG A 341 14.27 -21.57 29.29
N LEU A 342 13.68 -20.63 30.03
CA LEU A 342 12.67 -19.69 29.53
C LEU A 342 13.26 -18.27 29.55
N THR A 343 13.23 -17.60 28.42
CA THR A 343 13.74 -16.23 28.29
C THR A 343 12.66 -15.30 27.73
N PRO A 344 11.90 -14.60 28.60
CA PRO A 344 11.09 -13.47 28.17
C PRO A 344 11.97 -12.30 27.75
N ARG A 345 11.50 -11.57 26.73
CA ARG A 345 12.18 -10.39 26.17
C ARG A 345 11.20 -9.27 25.92
N LEU A 346 11.66 -8.04 26.12
CA LEU A 346 10.94 -6.82 25.81
C LEU A 346 11.91 -5.86 25.11
N ASP A 347 11.47 -5.27 24.03
CA ASP A 347 12.20 -4.23 23.28
C ASP A 347 11.29 -3.03 23.11
N VAL A 348 11.78 -1.85 23.47
CA VAL A 348 11.08 -0.57 23.30
C VAL A 348 12.02 0.36 22.56
N GLY A 349 11.54 0.94 21.48
CA GLY A 349 12.34 1.82 20.64
C GLY A 349 11.53 2.97 20.03
N TRP A 350 12.27 3.96 19.58
CA TRP A 350 11.79 5.07 18.77
C TRP A 350 12.49 5.01 17.41
N LYS A 351 11.70 5.12 16.36
CA LYS A 351 12.15 5.15 14.96
C LYS A 351 11.87 6.50 14.36
N HIS A 352 12.84 7.04 13.63
CA HIS A 352 12.69 8.23 12.83
C HIS A 352 12.98 7.95 11.35
N LEU A 353 12.07 8.41 10.45
CA LEU A 353 12.22 8.32 9.00
C LEU A 353 12.72 9.62 8.42
N TYR A 354 13.69 9.52 7.51
CA TYR A 354 14.29 10.63 6.79
C TYR A 354 13.93 10.60 5.30
N GLY A 355 14.01 11.76 4.66
CA GLY A 355 13.80 11.90 3.23
C GLY A 355 12.32 12.12 2.85
N ASN A 356 11.96 11.73 1.64
CA ASN A 356 10.58 11.82 1.16
C ASN A 356 9.80 10.59 1.61
N VAL A 357 8.89 10.79 2.56
CA VAL A 357 8.06 9.74 3.16
C VAL A 357 6.69 9.58 2.48
N LYS A 358 6.43 10.34 1.41
CA LYS A 358 5.24 10.18 0.56
C LYS A 358 5.52 9.22 -0.58
N GLY A 359 4.60 8.31 -0.84
CA GLY A 359 4.54 7.57 -2.09
C GLY A 359 4.10 8.50 -3.24
N GLY A 360 4.38 8.12 -4.46
CA GLY A 360 3.91 8.86 -5.63
C GLY A 360 3.72 7.93 -6.82
N SER A 361 2.68 8.17 -7.62
CA SER A 361 2.41 7.42 -8.84
C SER A 361 2.15 8.37 -10.00
N HIS A 362 2.84 8.15 -11.12
CA HIS A 362 2.62 8.82 -12.39
C HIS A 362 1.75 7.93 -13.26
N GLN A 363 0.60 8.44 -13.68
CA GLN A 363 -0.39 7.64 -14.38
C GLN A 363 -1.24 8.44 -15.34
N ARG A 364 -1.93 7.75 -16.26
CA ARG A 364 -2.88 8.34 -17.20
C ARG A 364 -3.97 7.35 -17.57
N LEU A 365 -5.11 7.83 -18.03
CA LEU A 365 -6.10 6.98 -18.70
C LEU A 365 -5.48 6.37 -19.97
N VAL A 366 -5.72 5.08 -20.21
CA VAL A 366 -5.28 4.39 -21.45
C VAL A 366 -5.92 5.03 -22.66
N ARG A 367 -7.19 5.46 -22.53
CA ARG A 367 -7.97 6.13 -23.57
C ARG A 367 -8.32 7.54 -23.12
N GLY A 368 -7.55 8.52 -23.56
CA GLY A 368 -7.76 9.93 -23.23
C GLY A 368 -7.13 10.35 -21.90
N GLY A 369 -6.76 11.59 -21.77
CA GLY A 369 -6.07 12.15 -20.60
C GLY A 369 -4.55 12.18 -20.77
N ASN A 370 -3.96 13.23 -20.18
CA ASN A 370 -2.51 13.38 -20.06
C ASN A 370 -2.01 12.63 -18.81
N THR A 371 -0.69 12.52 -18.67
CA THR A 371 -0.09 11.97 -17.45
C THR A 371 -0.28 12.96 -16.29
N TYR A 372 -0.73 12.44 -15.16
CA TYR A 372 -0.85 13.18 -13.91
C TYR A 372 -0.14 12.43 -12.78
N ILE A 373 0.06 13.13 -11.69
CA ILE A 373 0.77 12.60 -10.51
C ILE A 373 -0.25 12.50 -9.37
N ILE A 374 -0.22 11.36 -8.69
CA ILE A 374 -0.91 11.12 -7.42
C ILE A 374 0.14 10.99 -6.32
N GLU A 375 0.01 11.76 -5.27
CA GLU A 375 0.79 11.59 -4.04
C GLU A 375 0.04 10.64 -3.10
N GLY A 376 0.76 9.67 -2.53
CA GLY A 376 0.23 8.76 -1.53
C GLY A 376 0.18 9.36 -0.14
N VAL A 377 -0.19 8.53 0.82
CA VAL A 377 -0.20 8.89 2.25
C VAL A 377 1.21 9.22 2.71
N GLU A 378 1.35 10.30 3.47
CA GLU A 378 2.60 10.62 4.17
C GLU A 378 2.78 9.64 5.34
N LEU A 379 3.90 8.91 5.36
CA LEU A 379 4.25 8.07 6.49
C LEU A 379 4.62 8.92 7.69
N ASP A 380 4.28 8.44 8.89
CA ASP A 380 4.75 9.05 10.11
C ASP A 380 6.28 9.06 10.16
N ARG A 381 6.85 10.22 10.41
CA ARG A 381 8.30 10.34 10.57
C ARG A 381 8.76 9.69 11.85
N ASP A 382 7.94 9.76 12.89
CA ASP A 382 8.24 9.24 14.22
C ASP A 382 7.28 8.10 14.56
N SER A 383 7.82 6.96 14.98
CA SER A 383 7.05 5.79 15.38
C SER A 383 7.61 5.19 16.67
N LEU A 384 6.70 4.70 17.50
CA LEU A 384 7.04 3.85 18.64
C LEU A 384 7.18 2.40 18.15
N LEU A 385 8.29 1.77 18.53
CA LEU A 385 8.54 0.35 18.34
C LEU A 385 8.34 -0.38 19.66
N LEU A 386 7.57 -1.46 19.64
CA LEU A 386 7.39 -2.34 20.77
C LEU A 386 7.53 -3.79 20.31
N GLU A 387 8.39 -4.55 20.97
CA GLU A 387 8.52 -5.98 20.72
C GLU A 387 8.47 -6.74 22.03
N ALA A 388 7.67 -7.80 22.09
CA ALA A 388 7.60 -8.72 23.22
C ALA A 388 7.82 -10.14 22.71
N GLY A 389 8.73 -10.87 23.32
CA GLY A 389 9.12 -12.21 22.91
C GLY A 389 9.28 -13.17 24.07
N LEU A 390 9.15 -14.45 23.76
CA LEU A 390 9.36 -15.54 24.69
C LEU A 390 10.09 -16.68 23.98
N ASP A 391 11.27 -17.03 24.50
CA ASP A 391 12.06 -18.16 24.00
C ASP A 391 12.09 -19.29 25.03
N LEU A 392 11.81 -20.51 24.60
CA LEU A 392 11.90 -21.73 25.39
C LEU A 392 12.99 -22.64 24.78
N ALA A 393 14.13 -22.70 25.42
CA ALA A 393 15.15 -23.72 25.15
C ALA A 393 14.71 -25.04 25.75
N VAL A 394 14.20 -25.93 24.90
CA VAL A 394 13.69 -27.27 25.31
C VAL A 394 14.83 -28.28 25.45
N SER A 395 15.98 -28.00 24.87
CA SER A 395 17.22 -28.76 25.01
C SER A 395 18.42 -27.84 24.71
N PRO A 396 19.66 -28.29 24.93
CA PRO A 396 20.85 -27.49 24.56
C PRO A 396 20.90 -27.11 23.07
N ARG A 397 20.24 -27.89 22.19
CA ARG A 397 20.25 -27.67 20.73
C ARG A 397 18.99 -27.00 20.20
N HIS A 398 17.85 -27.14 20.87
CA HIS A 398 16.55 -26.74 20.31
C HIS A 398 15.90 -25.63 21.13
N THR A 399 15.49 -24.57 20.46
CA THR A 399 14.73 -23.46 21.06
C THR A 399 13.47 -23.19 20.23
N LEU A 400 12.37 -23.02 20.93
CA LEU A 400 11.11 -22.51 20.38
C LEU A 400 10.94 -21.05 20.78
N GLY A 401 10.48 -20.22 19.88
CA GLY A 401 10.26 -18.80 20.15
C GLY A 401 8.92 -18.31 19.63
N LEU A 402 8.33 -17.40 20.35
CA LEU A 402 7.18 -16.61 19.94
C LEU A 402 7.51 -15.15 20.14
N ASN A 403 7.17 -14.32 19.16
CA ASN A 403 7.51 -12.91 19.17
C ASN A 403 6.37 -12.09 18.54
N TYR A 404 5.95 -11.02 19.20
CA TYR A 404 5.08 -9.99 18.67
C TYR A 404 5.86 -8.69 18.55
N ARG A 405 5.76 -8.02 17.41
CA ARG A 405 6.33 -6.70 17.16
C ARG A 405 5.26 -5.75 16.65
N GLY A 406 5.17 -4.58 17.25
CA GLY A 406 4.31 -3.48 16.84
C GLY A 406 5.12 -2.24 16.47
N GLU A 407 4.69 -1.54 15.45
CA GLU A 407 5.14 -0.19 15.08
C GLU A 407 3.89 0.67 14.98
N THR A 408 3.86 1.78 15.71
CA THR A 408 2.73 2.70 15.72
C THR A 408 3.22 4.14 15.66
N GLY A 409 2.71 4.88 14.70
CA GLY A 409 2.80 6.32 14.59
C GLY A 409 1.45 6.96 14.88
N GLN A 410 1.25 8.16 14.38
CA GLN A 410 -0.01 8.90 14.49
C GLN A 410 -1.07 8.32 13.55
N ASP A 411 -0.69 8.06 12.30
CA ASP A 411 -1.58 7.68 11.20
C ASP A 411 -1.33 6.25 10.68
N ASN A 412 -0.16 5.69 10.90
CA ASN A 412 0.24 4.39 10.37
C ASN A 412 0.49 3.37 11.49
N ARG A 413 0.07 2.15 11.25
CA ARG A 413 0.22 1.03 12.19
C ARG A 413 0.64 -0.22 11.46
N ASN A 414 1.56 -0.96 12.07
CA ASN A 414 2.00 -2.26 11.58
C ASN A 414 2.25 -3.19 12.78
N GLY A 415 1.81 -4.45 12.67
CA GLY A 415 2.01 -5.44 13.71
C GLY A 415 2.34 -6.79 13.10
N ALA A 416 3.30 -7.50 13.70
CA ALA A 416 3.73 -8.83 13.26
C ALA A 416 3.76 -9.80 14.44
N LEU A 417 3.24 -11.01 14.21
CA LEU A 417 3.39 -12.17 15.10
C LEU A 417 4.27 -13.19 14.39
N MET A 418 5.28 -13.68 15.08
CA MET A 418 6.26 -14.59 14.52
C MET A 418 6.48 -15.76 15.47
N GLY A 419 6.37 -16.98 14.93
CA GLY A 419 6.72 -18.22 15.63
C GLY A 419 8.02 -18.79 15.04
N GLN A 420 8.93 -19.26 15.88
CA GLN A 420 10.27 -19.68 15.45
C GLN A 420 10.68 -21.00 16.10
N TRP A 421 11.36 -21.83 15.32
CA TRP A 421 12.16 -22.94 15.80
C TRP A 421 13.62 -22.73 15.39
N ARG A 422 14.55 -23.07 16.28
CA ARG A 422 15.98 -22.97 16.06
C ARG A 422 16.68 -24.22 16.55
N MET A 423 17.64 -24.69 15.78
CA MET A 423 18.54 -25.79 16.12
C MET A 423 20.00 -25.34 16.00
N MET A 424 20.77 -25.60 17.04
CA MET A 424 22.23 -25.37 17.10
C MET A 424 22.99 -26.65 16.77
N PHE A 425 24.16 -26.52 16.10
CA PHE A 425 25.03 -27.65 15.73
C PHE A 425 26.52 -27.30 15.91
#